data_b540c548d130270aff3687e99dedd4c4
#
_entry.id   b540c548d130270aff3687e99dedd4c4
#
_cell.length_a   1.000
_cell.length_b   1.000
_cell.length_c   1.000
_cell.angle_alpha   90.00
_cell.angle_beta   90.00
_cell.angle_gamma   90.00
#
_symmetry.space_group_name_H-M   'P 1'
#
loop_
_entity.id
_entity.type
_entity.pdbx_description
1 polymer ?
#
loop_
_entity_poly.entity_id
_entity_poly.type
_entity_poly.pdbx_seq_one_letter_code
_entity_poly.pdbx_strand_id
1 'polypeptide(L)'
;MKAMILKEFRQMRRDRRTVALMVGLPLLLLIIFGYAARFDVTEIDAAVVGPGADQATALLSEVFDVVELDPSGTEDDARDLLRNSEASIALVAEPAGAKVLIDGTQLFVAQSALRRIPPEIESEVLFNPELDTATVMVPSLIGLIMLFVGTVITSLGVVKEREQGTLEQLAVTPLRPVDVTIGKIAPYFLVAALDLVIVTVAGIWIFDVPFRGSFLALGAFGFVFRFGVLGLGVAISTVSQSQGEAIQLAIMTLLPQIMLSGMSFPLESMAPGVRWSGYLL
;
A
#
# COMPACT_ATOMS: atom_id res chain seq x y z
N MET A 1 4.48 -3.50 -34.40
CA MET A 1 3.78 -3.24 -33.13
C MET A 1 2.45 -4.00 -33.01
N LYS A 2 1.36 -3.68 -33.77
CA LYS A 2 0.04 -4.38 -33.66
C LYS A 2 0.12 -5.90 -33.73
N ALA A 3 0.87 -6.45 -34.69
CA ALA A 3 1.01 -7.90 -34.86
C ALA A 3 1.68 -8.57 -33.66
N MET A 4 2.64 -7.89 -33.04
CA MET A 4 3.35 -8.38 -31.86
C MET A 4 2.45 -8.36 -30.61
N ILE A 5 1.71 -7.28 -30.39
CA ILE A 5 0.70 -7.20 -29.32
C ILE A 5 -0.32 -8.34 -29.48
N LEU A 6 -0.82 -8.54 -30.71
CA LEU A 6 -1.81 -9.59 -30.98
C LEU A 6 -1.26 -11.01 -30.76
N LYS A 7 0.03 -11.24 -31.10
CA LYS A 7 0.73 -12.50 -30.83
C LYS A 7 0.79 -12.75 -29.31
N GLU A 8 1.25 -11.76 -28.52
CA GLU A 8 1.38 -11.88 -27.08
C GLU A 8 0.02 -12.13 -26.39
N PHE A 9 -1.05 -11.42 -26.82
CA PHE A 9 -2.40 -11.68 -26.32
C PHE A 9 -2.88 -13.10 -26.63
N ARG A 10 -2.60 -13.62 -27.81
CA ARG A 10 -2.98 -15.00 -28.15
C ARG A 10 -2.20 -16.03 -27.37
N GLN A 11 -0.91 -15.78 -27.12
CA GLN A 11 -0.05 -16.64 -26.33
C GLN A 11 -0.52 -16.68 -24.87
N MET A 12 -0.76 -15.51 -24.27
CA MET A 12 -1.28 -15.39 -22.90
C MET A 12 -2.65 -16.08 -22.77
N ARG A 13 -3.58 -15.89 -23.72
CA ARG A 13 -4.88 -16.56 -23.69
C ARG A 13 -4.80 -18.09 -23.78
N ARG A 14 -3.73 -18.63 -24.35
CA ARG A 14 -3.48 -20.08 -24.38
C ARG A 14 -2.84 -20.59 -23.10
N ASP A 15 -2.06 -19.76 -22.42
CA ASP A 15 -1.43 -20.09 -21.15
C ASP A 15 -2.40 -19.84 -19.98
N ARG A 16 -3.40 -20.72 -19.88
CA ARG A 16 -4.42 -20.66 -18.83
C ARG A 16 -3.85 -20.69 -17.42
N ARG A 17 -2.66 -21.32 -17.23
CA ARG A 17 -2.01 -21.39 -15.92
C ARG A 17 -1.48 -20.04 -15.51
N THR A 18 -0.77 -19.36 -16.39
CA THR A 18 -0.26 -18.02 -16.12
C THR A 18 -1.41 -17.03 -15.88
N VAL A 19 -2.47 -17.04 -16.70
CA VAL A 19 -3.63 -16.18 -16.49
C VAL A 19 -4.34 -16.49 -15.16
N ALA A 20 -4.52 -17.78 -14.83
CA ALA A 20 -5.12 -18.17 -13.55
C ALA A 20 -4.27 -17.71 -12.35
N LEU A 21 -2.94 -17.75 -12.44
CA LEU A 21 -2.06 -17.24 -11.39
C LEU A 21 -2.09 -15.71 -11.31
N MET A 22 -2.15 -15.02 -12.45
CA MET A 22 -2.20 -13.55 -12.49
C MET A 22 -3.45 -12.96 -11.81
N VAL A 23 -4.58 -13.66 -11.88
CA VAL A 23 -5.84 -13.23 -11.28
C VAL A 23 -6.09 -13.94 -9.95
N GLY A 24 -5.82 -15.24 -9.88
CA GLY A 24 -6.10 -16.07 -8.70
C GLY A 24 -5.16 -15.79 -7.52
N LEU A 25 -3.86 -15.53 -7.79
CA LEU A 25 -2.90 -15.24 -6.73
C LEU A 25 -3.20 -13.93 -5.99
N PRO A 26 -3.50 -12.80 -6.65
CA PRO A 26 -3.92 -11.58 -5.97
C PRO A 26 -5.14 -11.77 -5.07
N LEU A 27 -6.17 -12.43 -5.58
CA LEU A 27 -7.37 -12.70 -4.79
C LEU A 27 -7.11 -13.61 -3.59
N LEU A 28 -6.31 -14.66 -3.79
CA LEU A 28 -5.92 -15.57 -2.71
C LEU A 28 -5.15 -14.83 -1.61
N LEU A 29 -4.15 -14.02 -1.99
CA LEU A 29 -3.37 -13.23 -1.05
C LEU A 29 -4.23 -12.20 -0.33
N LEU A 30 -5.12 -11.51 -1.04
CA LEU A 30 -6.06 -10.57 -0.45
C LEU A 30 -6.92 -11.23 0.64
N ILE A 31 -7.47 -12.42 0.35
CA ILE A 31 -8.30 -13.17 1.31
C ILE A 31 -7.47 -13.60 2.53
N ILE A 32 -6.30 -14.23 2.29
CA ILE A 32 -5.45 -14.72 3.38
C ILE A 32 -5.00 -13.58 4.29
N PHE A 33 -4.42 -12.53 3.73
CA PHE A 33 -3.89 -11.41 4.52
C PHE A 33 -5.00 -10.54 5.10
N GLY A 34 -6.13 -10.36 4.43
CA GLY A 34 -7.28 -9.63 4.95
C GLY A 34 -7.85 -10.22 6.24
N TYR A 35 -7.65 -11.52 6.48
CA TYR A 35 -8.06 -12.19 7.73
C TYR A 35 -6.93 -12.37 8.76
N ALA A 36 -5.66 -12.20 8.41
CA ALA A 36 -4.53 -12.66 9.22
C ALA A 36 -3.80 -11.61 10.09
N ALA A 37 -3.99 -10.32 9.91
CA ALA A 37 -3.08 -9.31 10.49
C ALA A 37 -3.49 -8.76 11.86
N ARG A 38 -2.50 -8.69 12.81
CA ARG A 38 -2.57 -7.98 14.10
C ARG A 38 -1.16 -7.50 14.50
N PHE A 39 -1.04 -6.24 14.99
CA PHE A 39 0.24 -5.66 15.39
C PHE A 39 0.12 -4.71 16.61
N ASP A 40 1.16 -4.62 17.44
CA ASP A 40 1.24 -3.75 18.63
C ASP A 40 2.07 -2.48 18.35
N VAL A 41 1.64 -1.33 18.90
CA VAL A 41 2.27 -0.01 18.76
C VAL A 41 2.92 0.44 20.06
N THR A 42 4.15 0.96 20.00
CA THR A 42 4.95 1.37 21.17
C THR A 42 5.01 2.89 21.40
N GLU A 43 4.90 3.71 20.35
CA GLU A 43 4.85 5.17 20.40
C GLU A 43 3.63 5.67 19.63
N ILE A 44 2.99 6.72 20.15
CA ILE A 44 1.77 7.30 19.58
C ILE A 44 1.95 8.81 19.55
N ASP A 45 1.99 9.37 18.32
CA ASP A 45 2.07 10.80 18.11
C ASP A 45 0.76 11.46 18.56
N ALA A 46 0.84 12.35 19.54
CA ALA A 46 -0.28 13.01 20.17
C ALA A 46 -0.21 14.53 19.98
N ALA A 47 -1.32 15.13 19.53
CA ALA A 47 -1.52 16.57 19.63
C ALA A 47 -2.32 16.89 20.90
N VAL A 48 -2.03 18.00 21.55
CA VAL A 48 -2.78 18.47 22.72
C VAL A 48 -3.25 19.89 22.45
N VAL A 49 -4.56 20.07 22.40
CA VAL A 49 -5.16 21.39 22.09
C VAL A 49 -6.14 21.85 23.17
N GLY A 50 -6.31 23.16 23.28
CA GLY A 50 -7.29 23.77 24.16
C GLY A 50 -6.73 24.38 25.46
N PRO A 51 -7.54 25.13 26.21
CA PRO A 51 -7.10 25.93 27.36
C PRO A 51 -6.48 25.13 28.51
N GLY A 52 -6.71 23.80 28.56
CA GLY A 52 -6.14 22.89 29.56
C GLY A 52 -4.93 22.10 29.07
N ALA A 53 -4.39 22.40 27.89
CA ALA A 53 -3.38 21.59 27.21
C ALA A 53 -2.11 21.35 28.05
N ASP A 54 -1.58 22.38 28.71
CA ASP A 54 -0.39 22.27 29.58
C ASP A 54 -0.58 21.29 30.73
N GLN A 55 -1.79 21.25 31.32
CA GLN A 55 -2.12 20.33 32.40
C GLN A 55 -2.41 18.92 31.90
N ALA A 56 -3.06 18.82 30.76
CA ALA A 56 -3.42 17.56 30.11
C ALA A 56 -2.18 16.79 29.64
N THR A 57 -1.15 17.50 29.14
CA THR A 57 0.13 16.90 28.76
C THR A 57 0.80 16.16 29.92
N ALA A 58 0.71 16.70 31.14
CA ALA A 58 1.27 16.05 32.32
C ALA A 58 0.57 14.75 32.74
N LEU A 59 -0.64 14.50 32.21
CA LEU A 59 -1.42 13.28 32.48
C LEU A 59 -1.21 12.19 31.43
N LEU A 60 -0.57 12.52 30.31
CA LEU A 60 -0.27 11.54 29.28
C LEU A 60 0.85 10.59 29.72
N SER A 61 0.69 9.30 29.43
CA SER A 61 1.74 8.30 29.70
C SER A 61 2.91 8.47 28.72
N GLU A 62 4.09 7.93 29.10
CA GLU A 62 5.32 7.97 28.29
C GLU A 62 5.19 7.40 26.87
N VAL A 63 4.09 6.71 26.58
CA VAL A 63 3.80 6.13 25.27
C VAL A 63 3.27 7.17 24.27
N PHE A 64 2.74 8.29 24.77
CA PHE A 64 2.24 9.38 23.94
C PHE A 64 3.33 10.44 23.77
N ASP A 65 3.85 10.53 22.56
CA ASP A 65 4.79 11.59 22.18
C ASP A 65 4.03 12.83 21.73
N VAL A 66 4.19 13.93 22.46
CA VAL A 66 3.47 15.18 22.17
C VAL A 66 4.18 15.91 21.04
N VAL A 67 3.66 15.75 19.82
CA VAL A 67 4.20 16.37 18.60
C VAL A 67 3.72 17.81 18.42
N GLU A 68 2.55 18.14 18.96
CA GLU A 68 2.00 19.50 18.91
C GLU A 68 1.26 19.85 20.19
N LEU A 69 1.49 21.09 20.68
CA LEU A 69 0.86 21.66 21.86
C LEU A 69 0.32 23.05 21.52
N ASP A 70 -1.01 23.19 21.41
CA ASP A 70 -1.67 24.47 21.16
C ASP A 70 -2.74 24.79 22.19
N PRO A 71 -2.41 25.59 23.23
CA PRO A 71 -3.37 25.99 24.25
C PRO A 71 -4.53 26.86 23.75
N SER A 72 -4.42 27.40 22.52
CA SER A 72 -5.46 28.23 21.88
C SER A 72 -6.29 27.45 20.85
N GLY A 73 -5.87 26.22 20.51
CA GLY A 73 -6.49 25.37 19.52
C GLY A 73 -7.89 24.91 19.93
N THR A 74 -8.68 24.57 18.93
CA THR A 74 -10.05 24.10 19.06
C THR A 74 -10.19 22.63 18.67
N GLU A 75 -11.38 22.05 18.87
CA GLU A 75 -11.67 20.68 18.39
C GLU A 75 -11.54 20.56 16.86
N ASP A 76 -11.87 21.65 16.11
CA ASP A 76 -11.74 21.65 14.65
C ASP A 76 -10.26 21.62 14.22
N ASP A 77 -9.39 22.34 14.91
CA ASP A 77 -7.94 22.30 14.68
C ASP A 77 -7.39 20.88 14.97
N ALA A 78 -7.84 20.24 16.06
CA ALA A 78 -7.52 18.87 16.37
C ALA A 78 -7.94 17.89 15.26
N ARG A 79 -9.13 18.06 14.71
CA ARG A 79 -9.63 17.25 13.57
C ARG A 79 -8.80 17.44 12.30
N ASP A 80 -8.34 18.67 12.05
CA ASP A 80 -7.51 18.98 10.89
C ASP A 80 -6.09 18.39 11.05
N LEU A 81 -5.50 18.42 12.24
CA LEU A 81 -4.22 17.75 12.54
C LEU A 81 -4.30 16.23 12.25
N LEU A 82 -5.38 15.58 12.70
CA LEU A 82 -5.59 14.15 12.42
C LEU A 82 -5.84 13.90 10.92
N ARG A 83 -6.60 14.77 10.24
CA ARG A 83 -6.85 14.64 8.80
C ARG A 83 -5.59 14.78 7.96
N ASN A 84 -4.67 15.64 8.38
CA ASN A 84 -3.40 15.88 7.70
C ASN A 84 -2.32 14.85 8.09
N SER A 85 -2.65 13.89 8.99
CA SER A 85 -1.70 12.90 9.54
C SER A 85 -0.51 13.55 10.25
N GLU A 86 -0.72 14.72 10.86
CA GLU A 86 0.28 15.40 11.68
C GLU A 86 0.33 14.85 13.11
N ALA A 87 -0.78 14.22 13.56
CA ALA A 87 -0.86 13.45 14.79
C ALA A 87 -1.74 12.21 14.56
N SER A 88 -1.57 11.20 15.41
CA SER A 88 -2.38 9.96 15.41
C SER A 88 -3.55 10.05 16.37
N ILE A 89 -3.40 10.82 17.45
CA ILE A 89 -4.46 11.17 18.39
C ILE A 89 -4.42 12.67 18.69
N ALA A 90 -5.55 13.23 19.08
CA ALA A 90 -5.60 14.60 19.57
C ALA A 90 -6.40 14.67 20.87
N LEU A 91 -5.77 15.19 21.93
CA LEU A 91 -6.41 15.45 23.21
C LEU A 91 -6.93 16.88 23.22
N VAL A 92 -8.23 17.04 23.23
CA VAL A 92 -8.92 18.31 23.36
C VAL A 92 -9.18 18.56 24.86
N ALA A 93 -8.43 19.48 25.45
CA ALA A 93 -8.50 19.80 26.88
C ALA A 93 -9.35 21.04 27.10
N GLU A 94 -10.64 20.85 27.43
CA GLU A 94 -11.59 21.91 27.74
C GLU A 94 -11.75 22.10 29.28
N PRO A 95 -12.20 23.27 29.73
CA PRO A 95 -12.46 23.50 31.16
C PRO A 95 -13.53 22.57 31.77
N ALA A 96 -14.39 21.98 30.91
CA ALA A 96 -15.47 21.07 31.31
C ALA A 96 -15.06 19.59 31.30
N GLY A 97 -13.87 19.26 30.76
CA GLY A 97 -13.38 17.89 30.67
C GLY A 97 -12.42 17.73 29.49
N ALA A 98 -11.86 16.54 29.35
CA ALA A 98 -10.99 16.20 28.24
C ALA A 98 -11.71 15.22 27.29
N LYS A 99 -11.50 15.41 25.98
CA LYS A 99 -11.98 14.53 24.93
C LYS A 99 -10.80 14.10 24.07
N VAL A 100 -10.71 12.84 23.72
CA VAL A 100 -9.66 12.31 22.83
C VAL A 100 -10.26 11.97 21.47
N LEU A 101 -9.74 12.58 20.43
CA LEU A 101 -10.01 12.24 19.05
C LEU A 101 -8.91 11.28 18.57
N ILE A 102 -9.29 10.21 17.88
CA ILE A 102 -8.38 9.14 17.45
C ILE A 102 -8.52 8.93 15.96
N ASP A 103 -7.41 8.88 15.24
CA ASP A 103 -7.42 8.52 13.83
C ASP A 103 -7.60 7.00 13.64
N GLY A 104 -8.82 6.59 13.28
CA GLY A 104 -9.15 5.18 13.03
C GLY A 104 -8.57 4.62 11.73
N THR A 105 -7.95 5.44 10.88
CA THR A 105 -7.22 4.95 9.70
C THR A 105 -5.90 4.29 10.08
N GLN A 106 -5.34 4.69 11.21
CA GLN A 106 -4.17 4.07 11.84
C GLN A 106 -4.62 2.98 12.84
N LEU A 107 -5.17 1.89 12.33
CA LEU A 107 -5.87 0.88 13.09
C LEU A 107 -5.12 0.41 14.35
N PHE A 108 -3.81 0.09 14.23
CA PHE A 108 -3.01 -0.43 15.34
C PHE A 108 -2.75 0.63 16.39
N VAL A 109 -2.51 1.88 15.97
CA VAL A 109 -2.35 3.03 16.84
C VAL A 109 -3.65 3.29 17.58
N ALA A 110 -4.79 3.34 16.88
CA ALA A 110 -6.10 3.57 17.46
C ALA A 110 -6.49 2.52 18.49
N GLN A 111 -6.30 1.24 18.20
CA GLN A 111 -6.54 0.15 19.16
C GLN A 111 -5.61 0.23 20.37
N SER A 112 -4.35 0.61 20.15
CA SER A 112 -3.35 0.76 21.21
C SER A 112 -3.67 1.95 22.11
N ALA A 113 -4.09 3.08 21.53
CA ALA A 113 -4.52 4.28 22.24
C ALA A 113 -5.75 4.00 23.11
N LEU A 114 -6.79 3.39 22.54
CA LEU A 114 -8.02 3.06 23.29
C LEU A 114 -7.78 2.15 24.50
N ARG A 115 -6.80 1.26 24.45
CA ARG A 115 -6.44 0.41 25.60
C ARG A 115 -5.74 1.17 26.73
N ARG A 116 -5.19 2.35 26.43
CA ARG A 116 -4.37 3.14 27.36
C ARG A 116 -5.09 4.39 27.86
N ILE A 117 -6.12 4.85 27.15
CA ILE A 117 -6.94 5.98 27.58
C ILE A 117 -7.86 5.50 28.71
N PRO A 118 -7.89 6.22 29.85
CA PRO A 118 -8.81 5.92 30.93
C PRO A 118 -10.27 5.97 30.46
N PRO A 119 -11.14 5.05 30.93
CA PRO A 119 -12.54 4.97 30.49
C PRO A 119 -13.38 6.19 30.88
N GLU A 120 -12.88 7.03 31.78
CA GLU A 120 -13.54 8.27 32.20
C GLU A 120 -13.38 9.40 31.15
N ILE A 121 -12.40 9.28 30.23
CA ILE A 121 -12.17 10.27 29.20
C ILE A 121 -12.98 9.88 27.96
N GLU A 122 -13.80 10.82 27.49
CA GLU A 122 -14.57 10.63 26.27
C GLU A 122 -13.62 10.44 25.08
N SER A 123 -13.81 9.37 24.30
CA SER A 123 -13.00 9.08 23.12
C SER A 123 -13.88 8.93 21.89
N GLU A 124 -13.52 9.63 20.82
CA GLU A 124 -14.18 9.55 19.51
C GLU A 124 -13.20 9.06 18.45
N VAL A 125 -13.53 7.96 17.78
CA VAL A 125 -12.72 7.44 16.68
C VAL A 125 -13.22 8.02 15.36
N LEU A 126 -12.36 8.77 14.68
CA LEU A 126 -12.66 9.39 13.39
C LEU A 126 -12.30 8.46 12.23
N PHE A 127 -12.94 8.67 11.08
CA PHE A 127 -12.67 8.02 9.79
C PHE A 127 -12.98 6.51 9.72
N ASN A 128 -12.77 5.74 10.79
CA ASN A 128 -13.09 4.31 10.91
C ASN A 128 -13.61 3.99 12.32
N PRO A 129 -14.84 4.41 12.68
CA PRO A 129 -15.37 4.32 14.04
C PRO A 129 -15.44 2.91 14.61
N GLU A 130 -15.67 1.91 13.77
CA GLU A 130 -15.76 0.50 14.18
C GLU A 130 -14.38 -0.17 14.27
N LEU A 131 -13.30 0.56 13.93
CA LEU A 131 -11.94 0.04 13.85
C LEU A 131 -11.86 -1.25 13.02
N ASP A 132 -12.61 -1.28 11.92
CA ASP A 132 -12.62 -2.44 11.03
C ASP A 132 -11.26 -2.60 10.36
N THR A 133 -10.67 -3.76 10.58
CA THR A 133 -9.34 -4.11 10.05
C THR A 133 -9.34 -4.16 8.53
N ALA A 134 -10.43 -4.62 7.91
CA ALA A 134 -10.51 -4.76 6.48
C ALA A 134 -10.49 -3.39 5.78
N THR A 135 -11.13 -2.38 6.37
CA THR A 135 -11.19 -1.01 5.83
C THR A 135 -9.78 -0.41 5.61
N VAL A 136 -8.83 -0.73 6.49
CA VAL A 136 -7.46 -0.21 6.41
C VAL A 136 -6.52 -1.17 5.67
N MET A 137 -6.59 -2.46 5.98
CA MET A 137 -5.64 -3.44 5.44
C MET A 137 -5.89 -3.81 3.99
N VAL A 138 -7.15 -3.90 3.56
CA VAL A 138 -7.47 -4.30 2.19
C VAL A 138 -6.90 -3.35 1.14
N PRO A 139 -7.02 -2.01 1.25
CA PRO A 139 -6.38 -1.09 0.32
C PRO A 139 -4.85 -1.25 0.25
N SER A 140 -4.21 -1.39 1.41
CA SER A 140 -2.75 -1.59 1.51
C SER A 140 -2.31 -2.90 0.85
N LEU A 141 -3.07 -3.99 1.08
CA LEU A 141 -2.84 -5.29 0.45
C LEU A 141 -3.04 -5.26 -1.07
N ILE A 142 -3.99 -4.48 -1.57
CA ILE A 142 -4.17 -4.27 -3.01
C ILE A 142 -2.88 -3.74 -3.63
N GLY A 143 -2.30 -2.69 -3.05
CA GLY A 143 -1.03 -2.13 -3.51
C GLY A 143 0.11 -3.14 -3.50
N LEU A 144 0.26 -3.88 -2.39
CA LEU A 144 1.28 -4.91 -2.21
C LEU A 144 1.14 -6.05 -3.23
N ILE A 145 -0.06 -6.56 -3.42
CA ILE A 145 -0.34 -7.63 -4.37
C ILE A 145 0.00 -7.17 -5.79
N MET A 146 -0.42 -5.96 -6.15
CA MET A 146 -0.12 -5.36 -7.45
C MET A 146 1.38 -5.21 -7.67
N LEU A 147 2.12 -4.79 -6.66
CA LEU A 147 3.58 -4.66 -6.69
C LEU A 147 4.25 -6.02 -6.92
N PHE A 148 3.89 -7.01 -6.11
CA PHE A 148 4.47 -8.35 -6.17
C PHE A 148 4.17 -9.03 -7.49
N VAL A 149 2.88 -9.17 -7.83
CA VAL A 149 2.43 -9.87 -9.03
C VAL A 149 2.94 -9.17 -10.29
N GLY A 150 2.84 -7.84 -10.35
CA GLY A 150 3.32 -7.07 -11.49
C GLY A 150 4.82 -7.22 -11.73
N THR A 151 5.63 -7.11 -10.68
CA THR A 151 7.09 -7.23 -10.78
C THR A 151 7.52 -8.65 -11.17
N VAL A 152 7.00 -9.67 -10.48
CA VAL A 152 7.39 -11.08 -10.70
C VAL A 152 6.97 -11.53 -12.10
N ILE A 153 5.71 -11.29 -12.49
CA ILE A 153 5.22 -11.78 -13.78
C ILE A 153 5.91 -11.07 -14.94
N THR A 154 6.17 -9.76 -14.82
CA THR A 154 6.87 -9.02 -15.87
C THR A 154 8.31 -9.50 -16.01
N SER A 155 9.03 -9.70 -14.89
CA SER A 155 10.40 -10.19 -14.93
C SER A 155 10.49 -11.60 -15.54
N LEU A 156 9.60 -12.51 -15.12
CA LEU A 156 9.54 -13.87 -15.66
C LEU A 156 9.18 -13.90 -17.15
N GLY A 157 8.24 -13.08 -17.58
CA GLY A 157 7.81 -13.04 -18.97
C GLY A 157 8.93 -12.70 -19.94
N VAL A 158 9.83 -11.79 -19.56
CA VAL A 158 10.99 -11.40 -20.38
C VAL A 158 12.11 -12.44 -20.28
N VAL A 159 12.43 -12.91 -19.07
CA VAL A 159 13.50 -13.90 -18.85
C VAL A 159 13.18 -15.24 -19.51
N LYS A 160 11.93 -15.70 -19.47
CA LYS A 160 11.50 -16.91 -20.15
C LYS A 160 11.80 -16.88 -21.65
N GLU A 161 11.63 -15.75 -22.30
CA GLU A 161 11.97 -15.61 -23.72
C GLU A 161 13.49 -15.63 -23.98
N ARG A 162 14.26 -15.11 -23.03
CA ARG A 162 15.74 -15.22 -23.09
C ARG A 162 16.18 -16.68 -22.98
N GLU A 163 15.65 -17.44 -22.00
CA GLU A 163 15.96 -18.85 -21.84
C GLU A 163 15.55 -19.70 -23.06
N GLN A 164 14.47 -19.33 -23.74
CA GLN A 164 13.99 -20.03 -24.94
C GLN A 164 14.70 -19.59 -26.23
N GLY A 165 15.64 -18.63 -26.16
CA GLY A 165 16.34 -18.13 -27.34
C GLY A 165 15.47 -17.31 -28.30
N THR A 166 14.24 -16.98 -27.93
CA THR A 166 13.29 -16.24 -28.80
C THR A 166 13.64 -14.75 -28.89
N LEU A 167 14.40 -14.22 -27.95
CA LEU A 167 14.94 -12.84 -28.00
C LEU A 167 15.90 -12.66 -29.17
N GLU A 168 16.76 -13.64 -29.45
CA GLU A 168 17.70 -13.61 -30.58
C GLU A 168 16.97 -13.62 -31.93
N GLN A 169 15.87 -14.37 -32.03
CA GLN A 169 15.01 -14.37 -33.21
C GLN A 169 14.36 -13.01 -33.46
N LEU A 170 14.05 -12.26 -32.39
CA LEU A 170 13.50 -10.90 -32.52
C LEU A 170 14.56 -9.90 -32.99
N ALA A 171 15.84 -10.10 -32.64
CA ALA A 171 16.92 -9.23 -33.03
C ALA A 171 17.18 -9.22 -34.56
N VAL A 172 16.84 -10.29 -35.27
CA VAL A 172 16.96 -10.38 -36.74
C VAL A 172 15.71 -9.89 -37.48
N THR A 173 14.66 -9.48 -36.76
CA THR A 173 13.45 -8.92 -37.37
C THR A 173 13.65 -7.41 -37.65
N PRO A 174 12.98 -6.83 -38.65
CA PRO A 174 13.07 -5.39 -38.98
C PRO A 174 12.23 -4.52 -38.02
N LEU A 175 12.04 -4.97 -36.77
CA LEU A 175 11.31 -4.23 -35.73
C LEU A 175 12.26 -3.33 -34.96
N ARG A 176 11.78 -2.14 -34.59
CA ARG A 176 12.54 -1.25 -33.71
C ARG A 176 12.53 -1.82 -32.28
N PRO A 177 13.61 -1.67 -31.48
CA PRO A 177 13.65 -2.14 -30.09
C PRO A 177 12.45 -1.66 -29.24
N VAL A 178 12.01 -0.42 -29.47
CA VAL A 178 10.86 0.18 -28.79
C VAL A 178 9.55 -0.56 -29.12
N ASP A 179 9.35 -0.95 -30.40
CA ASP A 179 8.15 -1.69 -30.82
C ASP A 179 8.09 -3.08 -30.19
N VAL A 180 9.25 -3.70 -30.01
CA VAL A 180 9.41 -4.99 -29.32
C VAL A 180 9.06 -4.83 -27.83
N THR A 181 9.63 -3.83 -27.17
CA THR A 181 9.42 -3.58 -25.73
C THR A 181 7.96 -3.22 -25.44
N ILE A 182 7.37 -2.26 -26.19
CA ILE A 182 5.98 -1.87 -25.99
C ILE A 182 5.04 -3.05 -26.31
N GLY A 183 5.32 -3.80 -27.39
CA GLY A 183 4.52 -4.96 -27.76
C GLY A 183 4.48 -6.03 -26.68
N LYS A 184 5.57 -6.19 -25.92
CA LYS A 184 5.67 -7.14 -24.79
C LYS A 184 4.99 -6.63 -23.53
N ILE A 185 5.20 -5.37 -23.19
CA ILE A 185 4.68 -4.79 -21.95
C ILE A 185 3.17 -4.54 -22.02
N ALA A 186 2.63 -4.20 -23.22
CA ALA A 186 1.22 -3.84 -23.37
C ALA A 186 0.21 -4.90 -22.86
N PRO A 187 0.37 -6.21 -23.13
CA PRO A 187 -0.51 -7.23 -22.56
C PRO A 187 -0.45 -7.29 -21.02
N TYR A 188 0.76 -7.25 -20.45
CA TYR A 188 0.94 -7.25 -19.00
C TYR A 188 0.33 -6.01 -18.35
N PHE A 189 0.46 -4.86 -19.03
CA PHE A 189 -0.15 -3.62 -18.56
C PHE A 189 -1.68 -3.71 -18.54
N LEU A 190 -2.29 -4.29 -19.57
CA LEU A 190 -3.74 -4.45 -19.62
C LEU A 190 -4.25 -5.41 -18.55
N VAL A 191 -3.59 -6.57 -18.38
CA VAL A 191 -3.95 -7.53 -17.33
C VAL A 191 -3.79 -6.89 -15.95
N ALA A 192 -2.70 -6.16 -15.75
CA ALA A 192 -2.46 -5.45 -14.52
C ALA A 192 -3.54 -4.37 -14.25
N ALA A 193 -4.03 -3.66 -15.28
CA ALA A 193 -5.14 -2.71 -15.13
C ALA A 193 -6.46 -3.42 -14.76
N LEU A 194 -6.72 -4.57 -15.38
CA LEU A 194 -7.87 -5.41 -15.04
C LEU A 194 -7.78 -5.94 -13.60
N ASP A 195 -6.59 -6.33 -13.16
CA ASP A 195 -6.31 -6.79 -11.80
C ASP A 195 -6.66 -5.71 -10.75
N LEU A 196 -6.27 -4.44 -10.99
CA LEU A 196 -6.65 -3.32 -10.11
C LEU A 196 -8.17 -3.24 -9.94
N VAL A 197 -8.91 -3.34 -11.05
CA VAL A 197 -10.38 -3.29 -11.02
C VAL A 197 -10.94 -4.48 -10.24
N ILE A 198 -10.47 -5.68 -10.53
CA ILE A 198 -10.95 -6.92 -9.89
C ILE A 198 -10.69 -6.88 -8.39
N VAL A 199 -9.47 -6.53 -7.96
CA VAL A 199 -9.11 -6.54 -6.53
C VAL A 199 -9.82 -5.40 -5.79
N THR A 200 -9.99 -4.23 -6.41
CA THR A 200 -10.78 -3.13 -5.84
C THR A 200 -12.25 -3.52 -5.66
N VAL A 201 -12.87 -4.10 -6.69
CA VAL A 201 -14.26 -4.57 -6.60
C VAL A 201 -14.40 -5.68 -5.56
N ALA A 202 -13.45 -6.61 -5.50
CA ALA A 202 -13.43 -7.66 -4.47
C ALA A 202 -13.29 -7.07 -3.06
N GLY A 203 -12.43 -6.06 -2.87
CA GLY A 203 -12.30 -5.33 -1.60
C GLY A 203 -13.62 -4.71 -1.13
N ILE A 204 -14.33 -4.05 -2.04
CA ILE A 204 -15.62 -3.43 -1.74
C ILE A 204 -16.70 -4.49 -1.47
N TRP A 205 -16.79 -5.56 -2.26
CA TRP A 205 -17.91 -6.51 -2.19
C TRP A 205 -17.72 -7.62 -1.15
N ILE A 206 -16.48 -8.05 -0.89
CA ILE A 206 -16.20 -9.16 0.03
C ILE A 206 -15.92 -8.65 1.44
N PHE A 207 -15.26 -7.49 1.54
CA PHE A 207 -14.79 -6.94 2.82
C PHE A 207 -15.55 -5.67 3.23
N ASP A 208 -16.58 -5.26 2.50
CA ASP A 208 -17.40 -4.07 2.77
C ASP A 208 -16.57 -2.77 2.94
N VAL A 209 -15.38 -2.70 2.29
CA VAL A 209 -14.50 -1.53 2.37
C VAL A 209 -15.19 -0.32 1.75
N PRO A 210 -15.44 0.76 2.51
CA PRO A 210 -16.13 1.93 1.98
C PRO A 210 -15.25 2.68 0.98
N PHE A 211 -15.65 2.72 -0.28
CA PHE A 211 -14.99 3.52 -1.30
C PHE A 211 -15.45 4.99 -1.23
N ARG A 212 -14.65 5.85 -0.59
CA ARG A 212 -14.95 7.30 -0.42
C ARG A 212 -14.14 8.21 -1.33
N GLY A 213 -13.52 7.68 -2.37
CA GLY A 213 -12.64 8.40 -3.29
C GLY A 213 -13.20 8.49 -4.70
N SER A 214 -12.37 9.04 -5.60
CA SER A 214 -12.66 9.10 -7.04
C SER A 214 -12.07 7.89 -7.75
N PHE A 215 -12.90 7.14 -8.47
CA PHE A 215 -12.42 6.06 -9.35
C PHE A 215 -11.45 6.55 -10.43
N LEU A 216 -11.61 7.80 -10.89
CA LEU A 216 -10.71 8.40 -11.86
C LEU A 216 -9.31 8.65 -11.23
N ALA A 217 -9.27 9.15 -10.00
CA ALA A 217 -8.03 9.34 -9.27
C ALA A 217 -7.33 8.00 -9.01
N LEU A 218 -8.08 6.99 -8.52
CA LEU A 218 -7.54 5.64 -8.31
C LEU A 218 -6.96 5.06 -9.62
N GLY A 219 -7.68 5.23 -10.74
CA GLY A 219 -7.22 4.79 -12.06
C GLY A 219 -5.96 5.51 -12.51
N ALA A 220 -5.88 6.84 -12.33
CA ALA A 220 -4.73 7.65 -12.72
C ALA A 220 -3.48 7.31 -11.87
N PHE A 221 -3.60 7.27 -10.55
CA PHE A 221 -2.48 6.89 -9.67
C PHE A 221 -2.09 5.42 -9.84
N GLY A 222 -3.07 4.52 -9.98
CA GLY A 222 -2.83 3.12 -10.27
C GLY A 222 -2.11 2.92 -11.61
N PHE A 223 -2.40 3.75 -12.61
CA PHE A 223 -1.69 3.74 -13.89
C PHE A 223 -0.21 4.14 -13.73
N VAL A 224 0.07 5.23 -13.01
CA VAL A 224 1.44 5.69 -12.74
C VAL A 224 2.22 4.64 -11.93
N PHE A 225 1.61 4.12 -10.86
CA PHE A 225 2.18 3.06 -10.03
C PHE A 225 2.56 1.83 -10.86
N ARG A 226 1.69 1.41 -11.77
CA ARG A 226 1.96 0.27 -12.66
C ARG A 226 3.13 0.48 -13.59
N PHE A 227 3.33 1.69 -14.09
CA PHE A 227 4.53 1.99 -14.86
C PHE A 227 5.80 1.74 -14.06
N GLY A 228 5.84 2.16 -12.79
CA GLY A 228 6.95 1.87 -11.88
C GLY A 228 7.15 0.37 -11.66
N VAL A 229 6.08 -0.35 -11.35
CA VAL A 229 6.10 -1.80 -11.08
C VAL A 229 6.57 -2.60 -12.30
N LEU A 230 6.03 -2.31 -13.48
CA LEU A 230 6.45 -2.97 -14.72
C LEU A 230 7.88 -2.62 -15.10
N GLY A 231 8.28 -1.35 -14.90
CA GLY A 231 9.65 -0.89 -15.07
C GLY A 231 10.64 -1.65 -14.19
N LEU A 232 10.29 -1.86 -12.92
CA LEU A 232 11.06 -2.65 -11.98
C LEU A 232 11.19 -4.11 -12.45
N GLY A 233 10.09 -4.74 -12.87
CA GLY A 233 10.09 -6.09 -13.43
C GLY A 233 10.99 -6.21 -14.67
N VAL A 234 10.93 -5.23 -15.57
CA VAL A 234 11.83 -5.18 -16.74
C VAL A 234 13.29 -4.99 -16.31
N ALA A 235 13.58 -4.09 -15.37
CA ALA A 235 14.94 -3.89 -14.84
C ALA A 235 15.51 -5.20 -14.25
N ILE A 236 14.75 -5.93 -13.45
CA ILE A 236 15.14 -7.24 -12.91
C ILE A 236 15.42 -8.22 -14.05
N SER A 237 14.56 -8.24 -15.08
CA SER A 237 14.74 -9.15 -16.22
C SER A 237 16.00 -8.86 -17.04
N THR A 238 16.51 -7.62 -17.06
CA THR A 238 17.73 -7.28 -17.81
C THR A 238 18.98 -7.90 -17.19
N VAL A 239 19.02 -8.00 -15.86
CA VAL A 239 20.18 -8.55 -15.12
C VAL A 239 20.09 -10.07 -14.91
N SER A 240 18.86 -10.63 -14.92
CA SER A 240 18.64 -12.06 -14.68
C SER A 240 18.96 -12.92 -15.88
N GLN A 241 19.64 -14.05 -15.66
CA GLN A 241 19.97 -15.02 -16.69
C GLN A 241 18.95 -16.18 -16.76
N SER A 242 18.26 -16.46 -15.66
CA SER A 242 17.28 -17.53 -15.53
C SER A 242 16.03 -17.06 -14.78
N GLN A 243 14.92 -17.79 -14.96
CA GLN A 243 13.66 -17.51 -14.22
C GLN A 243 13.88 -17.63 -12.70
N GLY A 244 14.69 -18.59 -12.24
CA GLY A 244 15.02 -18.72 -10.82
C GLY A 244 15.74 -17.50 -10.26
N GLU A 245 16.71 -16.96 -10.99
CA GLU A 245 17.42 -15.74 -10.63
C GLU A 245 16.49 -14.51 -10.63
N ALA A 246 15.61 -14.41 -11.62
CA ALA A 246 14.62 -13.33 -11.68
C ALA A 246 13.68 -13.33 -10.47
N ILE A 247 13.18 -14.50 -10.04
CA ILE A 247 12.35 -14.61 -8.84
C ILE A 247 13.14 -14.20 -7.60
N GLN A 248 14.38 -14.67 -7.48
CA GLN A 248 15.22 -14.35 -6.33
C GLN A 248 15.51 -12.86 -6.23
N LEU A 249 15.85 -12.21 -7.33
CA LEU A 249 16.07 -10.76 -7.38
C LEU A 249 14.78 -9.97 -7.13
N ALA A 250 13.64 -10.44 -7.66
CA ALA A 250 12.35 -9.84 -7.36
C ALA A 250 12.07 -9.88 -5.85
N ILE A 251 12.21 -11.02 -5.20
CA ILE A 251 12.00 -11.15 -3.76
C ILE A 251 12.97 -10.25 -2.98
N MET A 252 14.26 -10.24 -3.33
CA MET A 252 15.26 -9.38 -2.70
C MET A 252 14.93 -7.88 -2.82
N THR A 253 14.28 -7.47 -3.89
CA THR A 253 13.90 -6.08 -4.11
C THR A 253 12.57 -5.75 -3.42
N LEU A 254 11.61 -6.67 -3.44
CA LEU A 254 10.27 -6.45 -2.92
C LEU A 254 10.20 -6.51 -1.39
N LEU A 255 10.97 -7.40 -0.74
CA LEU A 255 10.94 -7.53 0.71
C LEU A 255 11.28 -6.22 1.45
N PRO A 256 12.38 -5.51 1.12
CA PRO A 256 12.64 -4.22 1.71
C PRO A 256 11.52 -3.20 1.46
N GLN A 257 10.96 -3.14 0.25
CA GLN A 257 9.87 -2.23 -0.07
C GLN A 257 8.63 -2.51 0.78
N ILE A 258 8.25 -3.77 0.96
CA ILE A 258 7.13 -4.16 1.82
C ILE A 258 7.38 -3.75 3.28
N MET A 259 8.59 -3.99 3.78
CA MET A 259 8.94 -3.64 5.16
C MET A 259 8.97 -2.14 5.40
N LEU A 260 9.41 -1.37 4.41
CA LEU A 260 9.59 0.09 4.51
C LEU A 260 8.35 0.88 4.10
N SER A 261 7.33 0.24 3.52
CA SER A 261 6.11 0.91 3.02
C SER A 261 5.18 1.46 4.11
N GLY A 262 5.47 1.21 5.38
CA GLY A 262 4.56 1.56 6.48
C GLY A 262 3.43 0.54 6.72
N MET A 263 3.24 -0.43 5.82
CA MET A 263 2.19 -1.43 5.94
C MET A 263 2.45 -2.44 7.06
N SER A 264 3.69 -2.94 7.17
CA SER A 264 4.07 -3.95 8.16
C SER A 264 4.50 -3.35 9.49
N PHE A 265 5.13 -2.17 9.44
CA PHE A 265 5.58 -1.42 10.61
C PHE A 265 5.22 0.04 10.41
N PRO A 266 4.62 0.71 11.41
CA PRO A 266 4.36 2.14 11.35
C PRO A 266 5.64 2.91 11.00
N LEU A 267 5.56 3.88 10.10
CA LEU A 267 6.73 4.68 9.68
C LEU A 267 7.33 5.43 10.87
N GLU A 268 6.48 5.80 11.84
CA GLU A 268 6.83 6.50 13.07
C GLU A 268 7.75 5.66 13.97
N SER A 269 7.61 4.33 13.94
CA SER A 269 8.46 3.40 14.70
C SER A 269 9.84 3.18 14.09
N MET A 270 10.07 3.67 12.85
CA MET A 270 11.33 3.48 12.13
C MET A 270 12.37 4.55 12.52
N ALA A 271 13.65 4.15 12.50
CA ALA A 271 14.76 5.10 12.66
C ALA A 271 14.69 6.21 11.58
N PRO A 272 15.00 7.49 11.92
CA PRO A 272 14.81 8.64 11.02
C PRO A 272 15.43 8.48 9.61
N GLY A 273 16.59 7.84 9.51
CA GLY A 273 17.25 7.59 8.23
C GLY A 273 16.55 6.54 7.35
N VAL A 274 15.83 5.61 7.98
CA VAL A 274 15.06 4.55 7.31
C VAL A 274 13.65 5.05 6.99
N ARG A 275 13.04 5.79 7.90
CA ARG A 275 11.72 6.41 7.74
C ARG A 275 11.63 7.25 6.46
N TRP A 276 12.67 8.02 6.16
CA TRP A 276 12.72 8.83 4.94
C TRP A 276 12.58 7.99 3.66
N SER A 277 13.16 6.79 3.61
CA SER A 277 13.03 5.90 2.46
C SER A 277 11.60 5.35 2.29
N GLY A 278 10.86 5.20 3.38
CA GLY A 278 9.46 4.77 3.36
C GLY A 278 8.52 5.75 2.66
N TYR A 279 8.79 7.05 2.74
CA TYR A 279 8.01 8.07 2.02
C TYR A 279 8.24 8.08 0.51
N LEU A 280 9.22 7.34 -0.01
CA LEU A 280 9.50 7.21 -1.44
C LEU A 280 8.92 5.93 -2.05
N LEU A 281 8.42 5.02 -1.23
CA LEU A 281 7.88 3.73 -1.63
C LEU A 281 6.37 3.71 -1.61
#